data_cf8aecfbe96f2261a47b650ae4aacc7f
#
_entry.id   cf8aecfbe96f2261a47b650ae4aacc7f
#
_cell.length_a   1.000
_cell.length_b   1.000
_cell.length_c   1.000
_cell.angle_alpha   90.00
_cell.angle_beta   90.00
_cell.angle_gamma   90.00
#
_symmetry.space_group_name_H-M   'P 1'
#
loop_
_entity.id
_entity.type
_entity.pdbx_description
1 polymer ?
#
loop_
_entity_poly.entity_id
_entity_poly.type
_entity_poly.pdbx_seq_one_letter_code
_entity_poly.pdbx_strand_id
1 'polypeptide(L)'
;MRIYPPKEGMIVLDVGCGTGSQLALYEQAGCKVFGIDSSPAMLKVAQEKLGESAELRLADASQIPYSDETFDLITAVLTLHEMPAPVREAVMKESKRVMKKDGRILIIDYHTGPLSFPKGWIENLIVTIYEMGAGREHYKNYRDFLARHGLPPLITQHKLTIAARKVVGGGNFVLYLLASE
;
A
#
# COMPACT_ATOMS: atom_id res chain seq x y z
N MET A 1 -12.95 -6.74 -0.57
CA MET A 1 -11.62 -7.30 -0.30
C MET A 1 -11.69 -8.80 -0.13
N ARG A 2 -11.54 -9.55 -1.23
CA ARG A 2 -11.71 -11.03 -1.15
C ARG A 2 -10.40 -11.79 -0.89
N ILE A 3 -9.23 -11.09 -0.96
CA ILE A 3 -7.94 -11.78 -0.82
C ILE A 3 -7.56 -12.00 0.65
N TYR A 4 -7.94 -11.07 1.53
CA TYR A 4 -7.81 -11.17 2.98
C TYR A 4 -8.98 -10.42 3.63
N PRO A 5 -10.03 -11.14 4.07
CA PRO A 5 -11.21 -10.51 4.65
C PRO A 5 -10.88 -9.91 6.02
N PRO A 6 -11.36 -8.70 6.32
CA PRO A 6 -11.24 -8.12 7.65
C PRO A 6 -11.97 -8.98 8.68
N LYS A 7 -11.48 -8.94 9.92
CA LYS A 7 -12.11 -9.58 11.07
C LYS A 7 -12.34 -8.51 12.13
N GLU A 8 -13.45 -8.57 12.82
CA GLU A 8 -13.75 -7.67 13.93
C GLU A 8 -12.62 -7.67 14.96
N GLY A 9 -12.24 -6.49 15.44
CA GLY A 9 -11.16 -6.29 16.40
C GLY A 9 -9.73 -6.36 15.82
N MET A 10 -9.54 -6.66 14.53
CA MET A 10 -8.24 -6.57 13.86
C MET A 10 -7.64 -5.18 13.99
N ILE A 11 -6.34 -5.11 14.24
CA ILE A 11 -5.56 -3.85 14.28
C ILE A 11 -4.91 -3.66 12.91
N VAL A 12 -5.34 -2.63 12.17
CA VAL A 12 -4.94 -2.39 10.78
C VAL A 12 -4.20 -1.06 10.68
N LEU A 13 -3.01 -1.06 10.07
CA LEU A 13 -2.27 0.14 9.67
C LEU A 13 -2.33 0.32 8.16
N ASP A 14 -2.69 1.50 7.69
CA ASP A 14 -2.57 1.90 6.29
C ASP A 14 -1.39 2.87 6.12
N VAL A 15 -0.42 2.45 5.32
CA VAL A 15 0.80 3.20 5.03
C VAL A 15 0.61 4.01 3.75
N GLY A 16 0.69 5.35 3.87
CA GLY A 16 0.24 6.25 2.82
C GLY A 16 -1.28 6.23 2.70
N CYS A 17 -1.97 6.45 3.81
CA CYS A 17 -3.43 6.27 3.89
C CYS A 17 -4.24 7.31 3.08
N GLY A 18 -3.60 8.37 2.60
CA GLY A 18 -4.23 9.39 1.79
C GLY A 18 -5.49 9.95 2.45
N THR A 19 -6.59 9.90 1.73
CA THR A 19 -7.92 10.37 2.20
C THR A 19 -8.68 9.36 3.09
N GLY A 20 -8.02 8.29 3.56
CA GLY A 20 -8.61 7.30 4.46
C GLY A 20 -9.65 6.38 3.80
N SER A 21 -9.75 6.34 2.48
CA SER A 21 -10.78 5.54 1.79
C SER A 21 -10.63 4.05 2.02
N GLN A 22 -9.39 3.57 2.10
CA GLN A 22 -9.10 2.16 2.42
C GLN A 22 -9.42 1.86 3.88
N LEU A 23 -9.03 2.74 4.80
CA LEU A 23 -9.28 2.60 6.24
C LEU A 23 -10.78 2.53 6.55
N ALA A 24 -11.61 3.34 5.87
CA ALA A 24 -13.05 3.33 6.07
C ALA A 24 -13.68 1.95 5.82
N LEU A 25 -13.13 1.16 4.91
CA LEU A 25 -13.62 -0.20 4.65
C LEU A 25 -13.28 -1.18 5.79
N TYR A 26 -12.14 -0.98 6.45
CA TYR A 26 -11.75 -1.78 7.61
C TYR A 26 -12.49 -1.34 8.87
N GLU A 27 -12.67 -0.04 9.06
CA GLU A 27 -13.44 0.54 10.16
C GLU A 27 -14.88 0.03 10.14
N GLN A 28 -15.56 0.07 9.00
CA GLN A 28 -16.92 -0.47 8.81
C GLN A 28 -17.02 -1.97 9.09
N ALA A 29 -15.92 -2.70 8.99
CA ALA A 29 -15.85 -4.12 9.32
C ALA A 29 -15.49 -4.40 10.79
N GLY A 30 -15.46 -3.37 11.64
CA GLY A 30 -15.18 -3.49 13.07
C GLY A 30 -13.69 -3.61 13.42
N CYS A 31 -12.79 -3.24 12.51
CA CYS A 31 -11.36 -3.18 12.79
C CYS A 31 -10.99 -1.90 13.55
N LYS A 32 -9.91 -1.95 14.33
CA LYS A 32 -9.23 -0.77 14.85
C LYS A 32 -8.27 -0.25 13.77
N VAL A 33 -8.46 1.00 13.34
CA VAL A 33 -7.77 1.53 12.16
C VAL A 33 -6.79 2.64 12.51
N PHE A 34 -5.61 2.54 11.94
CA PHE A 34 -4.49 3.44 12.08
C PHE A 34 -4.01 3.84 10.69
N GLY A 35 -3.66 5.10 10.49
CA GLY A 35 -3.17 5.60 9.22
C GLY A 35 -1.96 6.51 9.39
N ILE A 36 -0.99 6.38 8.50
CA ILE A 36 0.11 7.34 8.38
C ILE A 36 0.15 7.88 6.95
N ASP A 37 0.42 9.18 6.84
CA ASP A 37 0.65 9.85 5.57
C ASP A 37 1.60 11.02 5.77
N SER A 38 2.37 11.39 4.75
CA SER A 38 3.27 12.55 4.77
C SER A 38 2.58 13.86 4.39
N SER A 39 1.34 13.80 3.91
CA SER A 39 0.55 14.95 3.47
C SER A 39 -0.46 15.39 4.53
N PRO A 40 -0.27 16.57 5.17
CA PRO A 40 -1.26 17.10 6.10
C PRO A 40 -2.64 17.34 5.46
N ALA A 41 -2.66 17.66 4.16
CA ALA A 41 -3.89 17.88 3.43
C ALA A 41 -4.71 16.58 3.26
N MET A 42 -4.03 15.46 2.98
CA MET A 42 -4.67 14.15 2.88
C MET A 42 -5.20 13.70 4.23
N LEU A 43 -4.42 13.86 5.29
CA LEU A 43 -4.82 13.50 6.65
C LEU A 43 -6.02 14.32 7.13
N LYS A 44 -6.12 15.60 6.75
CA LYS A 44 -7.32 16.40 7.05
C LYS A 44 -8.58 15.80 6.44
N VAL A 45 -8.53 15.38 5.17
CA VAL A 45 -9.67 14.73 4.50
C VAL A 45 -9.98 13.37 5.14
N ALA A 46 -8.94 12.61 5.50
CA ALA A 46 -9.12 11.33 6.20
C ALA A 46 -9.78 11.53 7.57
N GLN A 47 -9.36 12.55 8.33
CA GLN A 47 -9.94 12.89 9.62
C GLN A 47 -11.41 13.32 9.52
N GLU A 48 -11.76 14.12 8.49
CA GLU A 48 -13.14 14.50 8.21
C GLU A 48 -14.03 13.27 7.89
N LYS A 49 -13.45 12.26 7.21
CA LYS A 49 -14.16 11.03 6.82
C LYS A 49 -14.33 10.03 7.97
N LEU A 50 -13.29 9.84 8.77
CA LEU A 50 -13.22 8.77 9.78
C LEU A 50 -13.51 9.27 11.20
N GLY A 51 -13.45 10.58 11.43
CA GLY A 51 -13.67 11.15 12.76
C GLY A 51 -12.68 10.61 13.78
N GLU A 52 -13.18 10.31 14.98
CA GLU A 52 -12.40 9.75 16.09
C GLU A 52 -12.23 8.22 16.02
N SER A 53 -12.82 7.56 15.01
CA SER A 53 -12.74 6.10 14.87
C SER A 53 -11.39 5.61 14.36
N ALA A 54 -10.55 6.52 13.87
CA ALA A 54 -9.21 6.23 13.33
C ALA A 54 -8.12 7.05 14.03
N GLU A 55 -7.00 6.41 14.31
CA GLU A 55 -5.79 7.11 14.73
C GLU A 55 -4.96 7.45 13.49
N LEU A 56 -4.89 8.75 13.15
CA LEU A 56 -4.16 9.26 11.99
C LEU A 56 -2.93 10.04 12.44
N ARG A 57 -1.76 9.76 11.83
CA ARG A 57 -0.51 10.45 12.16
C ARG A 57 0.19 10.99 10.91
N LEU A 58 0.64 12.23 11.00
CA LEU A 58 1.59 12.79 10.04
C LEU A 58 2.96 12.16 10.27
N ALA A 59 3.42 11.32 9.37
CA ALA A 59 4.67 10.60 9.53
C ALA A 59 5.28 10.21 8.17
N ASP A 60 6.61 10.07 8.18
CA ASP A 60 7.36 9.42 7.10
C ASP A 60 7.23 7.90 7.25
N ALA A 61 6.75 7.24 6.22
CA ALA A 61 6.59 5.79 6.21
C ALA A 61 7.92 5.01 6.27
N SER A 62 9.05 5.68 6.02
CA SER A 62 10.39 5.10 6.22
C SER A 62 10.78 4.98 7.70
N GLN A 63 9.98 5.57 8.62
CA GLN A 63 10.16 5.55 10.07
C GLN A 63 8.78 5.47 10.75
N ILE A 64 8.14 4.31 10.70
CA ILE A 64 6.77 4.13 11.21
C ILE A 64 6.73 4.34 12.74
N PRO A 65 5.95 5.32 13.27
CA PRO A 65 5.98 5.74 14.66
C PRO A 65 5.15 4.83 15.58
N TYR A 66 5.32 3.54 15.44
CA TYR A 66 4.68 2.50 16.25
C TYR A 66 5.69 1.44 16.68
N SER A 67 5.39 0.74 17.77
CA SER A 67 6.21 -0.34 18.31
C SER A 67 6.24 -1.56 17.38
N ASP A 68 7.23 -2.40 17.56
CA ASP A 68 7.34 -3.70 16.88
C ASP A 68 6.10 -4.57 17.17
N GLU A 69 5.75 -5.42 16.25
CA GLU A 69 4.70 -6.43 16.39
C GLU A 69 3.33 -5.87 16.87
N THR A 70 2.93 -4.69 16.35
CA THR A 70 1.70 -4.00 16.77
C THR A 70 0.48 -4.39 15.93
N PHE A 71 0.65 -4.57 14.62
CA PHE A 71 -0.46 -4.66 13.67
C PHE A 71 -0.73 -6.08 13.19
N ASP A 72 -2.01 -6.45 13.10
CA ASP A 72 -2.46 -7.71 12.49
C ASP A 72 -2.41 -7.64 10.96
N LEU A 73 -2.68 -6.46 10.41
CA LEU A 73 -2.62 -6.19 8.98
C LEU A 73 -2.00 -4.83 8.71
N ILE A 74 -1.08 -4.79 7.76
CA ILE A 74 -0.55 -3.55 7.19
C ILE A 74 -1.01 -3.48 5.75
N THR A 75 -1.53 -2.33 5.34
CA THR A 75 -1.89 -2.06 3.95
C THR A 75 -1.03 -0.95 3.36
N ALA A 76 -0.71 -1.07 2.06
CA ALA A 76 -0.12 -0.02 1.26
C ALA A 76 -0.77 -0.07 -0.12
N VAL A 77 -1.57 0.93 -0.47
CA VAL A 77 -2.40 0.93 -1.67
C VAL A 77 -2.01 2.08 -2.58
N LEU A 78 -1.43 1.76 -3.73
CA LEU A 78 -0.96 2.73 -4.73
C LEU A 78 -0.01 3.78 -4.12
N THR A 79 0.95 3.32 -3.33
CA THR A 79 1.80 4.19 -2.52
C THR A 79 3.30 3.98 -2.81
N LEU A 80 3.73 2.71 -3.03
CA LEU A 80 5.16 2.43 -3.14
C LEU A 80 5.76 2.93 -4.46
N HIS A 81 5.00 2.95 -5.55
CA HIS A 81 5.49 3.45 -6.84
C HIS A 81 5.83 4.94 -6.82
N GLU A 82 5.21 5.71 -5.92
CA GLU A 82 5.47 7.15 -5.76
C GLU A 82 6.80 7.47 -5.07
N MET A 83 7.35 6.49 -4.34
CA MET A 83 8.52 6.68 -3.48
C MET A 83 9.83 6.40 -4.22
N PRO A 84 10.93 7.09 -3.90
CA PRO A 84 12.28 6.68 -4.32
C PRO A 84 12.65 5.28 -3.83
N ALA A 85 13.51 4.56 -4.56
CA ALA A 85 13.88 3.19 -4.22
C ALA A 85 14.38 2.99 -2.78
N PRO A 86 15.26 3.84 -2.21
CA PRO A 86 15.69 3.68 -0.81
C PRO A 86 14.54 3.83 0.20
N VAL A 87 13.56 4.68 -0.10
CA VAL A 87 12.39 4.89 0.76
C VAL A 87 11.49 3.66 0.71
N ARG A 88 11.24 3.08 -0.49
CA ARG A 88 10.48 1.82 -0.63
C ARG A 88 11.07 0.69 0.22
N GLU A 89 12.41 0.55 0.21
CA GLU A 89 13.12 -0.45 1.01
C GLU A 89 12.92 -0.21 2.51
N ALA A 90 13.05 1.05 2.96
CA ALA A 90 12.82 1.41 4.35
C ALA A 90 11.37 1.14 4.78
N VAL A 91 10.38 1.49 3.94
CA VAL A 91 8.95 1.22 4.19
C VAL A 91 8.69 -0.28 4.32
N MET A 92 9.26 -1.11 3.45
CA MET A 92 9.11 -2.57 3.55
C MET A 92 9.71 -3.13 4.84
N LYS A 93 10.89 -2.63 5.24
CA LYS A 93 11.55 -2.99 6.51
C LYS A 93 10.69 -2.61 7.71
N GLU A 94 10.22 -1.37 7.75
CA GLU A 94 9.39 -0.86 8.84
C GLU A 94 8.02 -1.57 8.90
N SER A 95 7.38 -1.79 7.76
CA SER A 95 6.15 -2.59 7.70
C SER A 95 6.36 -3.98 8.30
N LYS A 96 7.46 -4.65 7.95
CA LYS A 96 7.79 -5.95 8.55
C LYS A 96 8.05 -5.86 10.06
N ARG A 97 8.69 -4.79 10.54
CA ARG A 97 8.98 -4.57 11.97
C ARG A 97 7.71 -4.41 12.80
N VAL A 98 6.79 -3.56 12.34
CA VAL A 98 5.56 -3.28 13.11
C VAL A 98 4.45 -4.33 12.92
N MET A 99 4.61 -5.26 11.97
CA MET A 99 3.72 -6.38 11.76
C MET A 99 3.92 -7.44 12.85
N LYS A 100 2.82 -7.94 13.42
CA LYS A 100 2.85 -9.10 14.32
C LYS A 100 3.39 -10.35 13.62
N LYS A 101 3.89 -11.33 14.37
CA LYS A 101 4.42 -12.60 13.83
C LYS A 101 3.43 -13.31 12.90
N ASP A 102 2.17 -13.35 13.29
CA ASP A 102 1.09 -13.95 12.49
C ASP A 102 0.35 -12.94 11.61
N GLY A 103 0.85 -11.69 11.56
CA GLY A 103 0.29 -10.60 10.77
C GLY A 103 0.49 -10.78 9.27
N ARG A 104 -0.08 -9.86 8.53
CA ARG A 104 0.04 -9.84 7.05
C ARG A 104 0.32 -8.43 6.56
N ILE A 105 0.97 -8.35 5.40
CA ILE A 105 1.09 -7.10 4.63
C ILE A 105 0.29 -7.29 3.34
N LEU A 106 -0.65 -6.40 3.06
CA LEU A 106 -1.40 -6.34 1.82
C LEU A 106 -0.92 -5.14 1.01
N ILE A 107 -0.28 -5.40 -0.11
CA ILE A 107 0.16 -4.35 -1.03
C ILE A 107 -0.65 -4.42 -2.31
N ILE A 108 -1.15 -3.28 -2.75
CA ILE A 108 -1.79 -3.10 -4.05
C ILE A 108 -1.00 -2.04 -4.79
N ASP A 109 -0.38 -2.42 -5.91
CA ASP A 109 0.41 -1.47 -6.69
C ASP A 109 0.47 -1.90 -8.17
N TYR A 110 1.20 -1.17 -8.98
CA TYR A 110 1.32 -1.45 -10.41
C TYR A 110 1.99 -2.78 -10.69
N HIS A 111 1.44 -3.48 -11.66
CA HIS A 111 1.93 -4.77 -12.14
C HIS A 111 2.85 -4.56 -13.34
N THR A 112 3.98 -5.28 -13.37
CA THR A 112 4.98 -5.20 -14.44
C THR A 112 4.91 -6.35 -15.44
N GLY A 113 3.86 -7.16 -15.38
CA GLY A 113 3.62 -8.28 -16.29
C GLY A 113 2.76 -7.92 -17.50
N PRO A 114 2.32 -8.93 -18.25
CA PRO A 114 1.55 -8.71 -19.47
C PRO A 114 0.17 -8.11 -19.20
N LEU A 115 -0.24 -7.23 -20.13
CA LEU A 115 -1.56 -6.59 -20.12
C LEU A 115 -2.55 -7.37 -20.99
N SER A 116 -3.80 -7.42 -20.57
CA SER A 116 -4.89 -8.00 -21.36
C SER A 116 -5.31 -7.06 -22.49
N PHE A 117 -5.33 -7.54 -23.73
CA PHE A 117 -5.79 -6.75 -24.86
C PHE A 117 -7.32 -6.89 -25.04
N PRO A 118 -8.05 -5.82 -25.41
CA PRO A 118 -7.62 -4.42 -25.53
C PRO A 118 -7.72 -3.65 -24.22
N LYS A 119 -8.49 -4.16 -23.24
CA LYS A 119 -8.86 -3.45 -22.01
C LYS A 119 -7.64 -2.98 -21.20
N GLY A 120 -6.71 -3.88 -20.92
CA GLY A 120 -5.53 -3.55 -20.13
C GLY A 120 -4.64 -2.49 -20.78
N TRP A 121 -4.57 -2.47 -22.11
CA TRP A 121 -3.81 -1.48 -22.85
C TRP A 121 -4.42 -0.08 -22.74
N ILE A 122 -5.75 0.01 -22.85
CA ILE A 122 -6.48 1.28 -22.71
C ILE A 122 -6.33 1.81 -21.26
N GLU A 123 -6.52 0.94 -20.28
CA GLU A 123 -6.34 1.29 -18.86
C GLU A 123 -4.90 1.73 -18.58
N ASN A 124 -3.89 1.06 -19.14
CA ASN A 124 -2.48 1.44 -18.99
C ASN A 124 -2.17 2.82 -19.58
N LEU A 125 -2.76 3.17 -20.72
CA LEU A 125 -2.62 4.50 -21.30
C LEU A 125 -3.19 5.57 -20.36
N ILE A 126 -4.38 5.32 -19.80
CA ILE A 126 -5.03 6.25 -18.85
C ILE A 126 -4.16 6.41 -17.60
N VAL A 127 -3.67 5.30 -17.03
CA VAL A 127 -2.75 5.30 -15.89
C VAL A 127 -1.50 6.13 -16.20
N THR A 128 -0.86 5.89 -17.35
CA THR A 128 0.35 6.60 -17.73
C THR A 128 0.14 8.11 -17.85
N ILE A 129 -1.00 8.52 -18.41
CA ILE A 129 -1.36 9.95 -18.51
C ILE A 129 -1.57 10.55 -17.12
N TYR A 130 -2.25 9.83 -16.23
CA TYR A 130 -2.46 10.26 -14.85
C TYR A 130 -1.14 10.44 -14.10
N GLU A 131 -0.24 9.44 -14.17
CA GLU A 131 1.08 9.48 -13.54
C GLU A 131 1.95 10.64 -14.07
N MET A 132 1.88 10.91 -15.37
CA MET A 132 2.55 12.07 -15.96
C MET A 132 2.01 13.41 -15.43
N GLY A 133 0.70 13.48 -15.15
CA GLY A 133 0.03 14.65 -14.60
C GLY A 133 0.31 14.89 -13.12
N ALA A 134 0.70 13.86 -12.38
CA ALA A 134 1.00 13.95 -10.94
C ALA A 134 2.31 14.71 -10.61
N GLY A 135 3.14 14.98 -11.61
CA GLY A 135 4.36 15.79 -11.49
C GLY A 135 5.63 15.00 -11.83
N ARG A 136 6.70 15.78 -12.13
CA ARG A 136 7.95 15.20 -12.68
C ARG A 136 8.63 14.20 -11.76
N GLU A 137 8.67 14.47 -10.45
CA GLU A 137 9.31 13.60 -9.47
C GLU A 137 8.48 12.32 -9.26
N HIS A 138 7.18 12.45 -9.13
CA HIS A 138 6.24 11.34 -9.05
C HIS A 138 6.39 10.40 -10.26
N TYR A 139 6.32 10.95 -11.48
CA TYR A 139 6.49 10.17 -12.70
C TYR A 139 7.87 9.49 -12.81
N LYS A 140 8.94 10.15 -12.34
CA LYS A 140 10.27 9.54 -12.27
C LYS A 140 10.30 8.32 -11.34
N ASN A 141 9.69 8.42 -10.15
CA ASN A 141 9.62 7.33 -9.19
C ASN A 141 8.77 6.17 -9.69
N TYR A 142 7.63 6.47 -10.32
CA TYR A 142 6.80 5.48 -11.01
C TYR A 142 7.59 4.73 -12.09
N ARG A 143 8.31 5.43 -12.97
CA ARG A 143 9.14 4.82 -14.02
C ARG A 143 10.28 3.98 -13.43
N ASP A 144 10.93 4.43 -12.36
CA ASP A 144 11.95 3.66 -11.65
C ASP A 144 11.35 2.39 -11.03
N PHE A 145 10.16 2.48 -10.44
CA PHE A 145 9.45 1.33 -9.90
C PHE A 145 9.19 0.25 -10.96
N LEU A 146 8.67 0.65 -12.13
CA LEU A 146 8.45 -0.28 -13.24
C LEU A 146 9.76 -0.87 -13.78
N ALA A 147 10.79 -0.05 -13.96
CA ALA A 147 12.11 -0.48 -14.48
C ALA A 147 12.80 -1.48 -13.54
N ARG A 148 12.53 -1.40 -12.23
CA ARG A 148 13.00 -2.35 -11.22
C ARG A 148 12.07 -3.56 -11.05
N HIS A 149 11.16 -3.81 -11.98
CA HIS A 149 10.21 -4.93 -11.95
C HIS A 149 9.19 -4.90 -10.80
N GLY A 150 8.92 -3.72 -10.23
CA GLY A 150 7.87 -3.51 -9.25
C GLY A 150 8.13 -4.18 -7.90
N LEU A 151 7.11 -4.87 -7.35
CA LEU A 151 7.12 -5.44 -6.00
C LEU A 151 7.95 -6.72 -5.83
N PRO A 152 8.04 -7.67 -6.79
CA PRO A 152 8.70 -8.96 -6.55
C PRO A 152 10.13 -8.90 -6.02
N PRO A 153 11.03 -8.03 -6.51
CA PRO A 153 12.37 -7.90 -5.95
C PRO A 153 12.39 -7.43 -4.50
N LEU A 154 11.51 -6.47 -4.15
CA LEU A 154 11.36 -5.98 -2.77
C LEU A 154 10.87 -7.07 -1.82
N ILE A 155 9.88 -7.86 -2.25
CA ILE A 155 9.34 -8.99 -1.47
C ILE A 155 10.45 -9.99 -1.14
N THR A 156 11.26 -10.37 -2.15
CA THR A 156 12.38 -11.31 -2.00
C THR A 156 13.47 -10.75 -1.09
N GLN A 157 13.86 -9.49 -1.30
CA GLN A 157 14.92 -8.82 -0.51
C GLN A 157 14.58 -8.76 0.98
N HIS A 158 13.31 -8.54 1.32
CA HIS A 158 12.84 -8.46 2.72
C HIS A 158 12.45 -9.82 3.31
N LYS A 159 12.71 -10.94 2.61
CA LYS A 159 12.38 -12.30 3.07
C LYS A 159 10.91 -12.38 3.52
N LEU A 160 10.01 -12.02 2.61
CA LEU A 160 8.58 -12.13 2.79
C LEU A 160 8.05 -13.22 1.89
N THR A 161 7.12 -14.03 2.41
CA THR A 161 6.45 -15.11 1.68
C THR A 161 5.16 -14.60 1.05
N ILE A 162 4.91 -14.94 -0.21
CA ILE A 162 3.66 -14.61 -0.89
C ILE A 162 2.59 -15.63 -0.48
N ALA A 163 1.69 -15.24 0.44
CA ALA A 163 0.56 -16.06 0.85
C ALA A 163 -0.55 -16.08 -0.21
N ALA A 164 -0.76 -14.97 -0.92
CA ALA A 164 -1.69 -14.89 -2.04
C ALA A 164 -1.29 -13.78 -3.01
N ARG A 165 -1.64 -13.96 -4.29
CA ARG A 165 -1.42 -12.97 -5.36
C ARG A 165 -2.64 -12.90 -6.27
N LYS A 166 -3.01 -11.69 -6.69
CA LYS A 166 -4.08 -11.47 -7.65
C LYS A 166 -3.76 -10.29 -8.57
N VAL A 167 -3.85 -10.51 -9.87
CA VAL A 167 -3.73 -9.44 -10.89
C VAL A 167 -5.12 -8.96 -11.26
N VAL A 168 -5.31 -7.65 -11.35
CA VAL A 168 -6.59 -6.99 -11.65
C VAL A 168 -6.39 -5.81 -12.61
N GLY A 169 -7.47 -5.13 -12.99
CA GLY A 169 -7.38 -3.96 -13.86
C GLY A 169 -6.74 -4.30 -15.20
N GLY A 170 -7.20 -5.37 -15.87
CA GLY A 170 -6.65 -5.76 -17.18
C GLY A 170 -5.14 -6.06 -17.17
N GLY A 171 -4.55 -6.33 -16.02
CA GLY A 171 -3.11 -6.57 -15.88
C GLY A 171 -2.32 -5.35 -15.36
N ASN A 172 -2.97 -4.22 -15.08
CA ASN A 172 -2.28 -3.01 -14.62
C ASN A 172 -1.91 -3.02 -13.14
N PHE A 173 -2.68 -3.72 -12.32
CA PHE A 173 -2.48 -3.76 -10.87
C PHE A 173 -2.29 -5.17 -10.35
N VAL A 174 -1.54 -5.28 -9.28
CA VAL A 174 -1.33 -6.54 -8.58
C VAL A 174 -1.56 -6.35 -7.08
N LEU A 175 -2.23 -7.33 -6.48
CA LEU A 175 -2.40 -7.46 -5.04
C LEU A 175 -1.47 -8.57 -4.56
N TYR A 176 -0.65 -8.28 -3.57
CA TYR A 176 0.14 -9.25 -2.83
C TYR A 176 -0.29 -9.28 -1.37
N LEU A 177 -0.63 -10.46 -0.88
CA LEU A 177 -0.75 -10.74 0.53
C LEU A 177 0.52 -11.44 0.98
N LEU A 178 1.25 -10.82 1.90
CA LEU A 178 2.57 -11.25 2.35
C LEU A 178 2.53 -11.69 3.81
N ALA A 179 3.38 -12.66 4.14
CA ALA A 179 3.64 -13.11 5.51
C ALA A 179 5.14 -13.01 5.80
N SER A 180 5.52 -12.96 7.08
CA SER A 180 6.91 -13.22 7.49
C SER A 180 7.28 -14.68 7.24
N GLU A 181 8.54 -14.92 6.86
CA GLU A 181 9.11 -16.28 6.89
C GLU A 181 9.21 -16.78 8.31
#